data_a8bae546ea783a38d4cf485b9e7a80a7
#
_entry.id   a8bae546ea783a38d4cf485b9e7a80a7
#
_cell.length_a   1.000
_cell.length_b   1.000
_cell.length_c   1.000
_cell.angle_alpha   90.00
_cell.angle_beta   90.00
_cell.angle_gamma   90.00
#
_symmetry.space_group_name_H-M   'P 1'
#
loop_
_entity.id
_entity.type
_entity.pdbx_description
1 polymer ?
#
loop_
_entity_poly.entity_id
_entity_poly.type
_entity_poly.pdbx_seq_one_letter_code
_entity_poly.pdbx_strand_id
1 'polypeptide(L)'
;MHATTATDAYTNNPLIHRDRRLGSARSAWVRSFACDDMAVLIVCRGPIRKEAIDVFREMGMTRVGILLSEKDSIGYPRALSPELRVMDPKHVHAVRDYTGATKDERLERIQQMLAICREHGYRYVFAGYGFMAEDAEFVRTLEEAGIVFIGPGSHTQRAAGAKDEAKRTAIANDVSVTPGVNDAAARTLMAK
;
A
#
# COMPACT_ATOMS: atom_id res chain seq x y z
N MET A 1 25.90 21.26 20.89
CA MET A 1 24.89 20.45 20.15
C MET A 1 24.95 19.05 20.73
N HIS A 2 23.96 18.67 21.55
CA HIS A 2 23.86 17.26 21.99
C HIS A 2 23.34 16.45 20.80
N ALA A 3 24.09 15.46 20.39
CA ALA A 3 23.62 14.49 19.40
C ALA A 3 22.43 13.73 20.02
N THR A 4 21.25 13.91 19.49
CA THR A 4 20.06 13.15 19.87
C THR A 4 20.32 11.67 19.53
N THR A 5 20.37 10.83 20.53
CA THR A 5 20.56 9.39 20.30
C THR A 5 19.32 8.80 19.64
N ALA A 6 19.46 7.70 18.88
CA ALA A 6 18.33 7.00 18.29
C ALA A 6 17.27 6.61 19.34
N THR A 7 17.70 6.34 20.57
CA THR A 7 16.84 6.04 21.72
C THR A 7 15.99 7.24 22.12
N ASP A 8 16.57 8.46 22.13
CA ASP A 8 15.83 9.67 22.50
C ASP A 8 14.75 10.00 21.44
N ALA A 9 15.08 9.82 20.15
CA ALA A 9 14.13 10.00 19.08
C ALA A 9 12.95 9.01 19.17
N TYR A 10 13.22 7.78 19.57
CA TYR A 10 12.20 6.76 19.76
C TYR A 10 11.30 7.07 20.98
N THR A 11 11.88 7.38 22.13
CA THR A 11 11.11 7.67 23.35
C THR A 11 10.29 8.96 23.26
N ASN A 12 10.73 9.93 22.47
CA ASN A 12 10.01 11.17 22.22
C ASN A 12 9.02 11.10 21.05
N ASN A 13 8.86 9.94 20.40
CA ASN A 13 7.91 9.77 19.32
C ASN A 13 6.46 9.81 19.88
N PRO A 14 5.63 10.78 19.47
CA PRO A 14 4.26 10.91 19.98
C PRO A 14 3.39 9.68 19.67
N LEU A 15 3.77 8.85 18.70
CA LEU A 15 3.06 7.63 18.36
C LEU A 15 3.16 6.53 19.41
N ILE A 16 4.20 6.54 20.27
CA ILE A 16 4.41 5.52 21.31
C ILE A 16 3.28 5.54 22.35
N HIS A 17 2.75 6.72 22.62
CA HIS A 17 1.72 6.95 23.64
C HIS A 17 0.31 7.10 23.08
N ARG A 18 0.14 6.94 21.76
CA ARG A 18 -1.19 7.07 21.17
C ARG A 18 -2.08 5.90 21.59
N ASP A 19 -3.33 6.21 21.86
CA ASP A 19 -4.36 5.20 22.08
C ASP A 19 -4.69 4.54 20.73
N ARG A 20 -4.38 3.27 20.61
CA ARG A 20 -4.59 2.47 19.37
C ARG A 20 -5.94 1.75 19.34
N ARG A 21 -6.80 1.98 20.30
CA ARG A 21 -8.15 1.40 20.27
C ARG A 21 -8.96 2.05 19.15
N LEU A 22 -9.73 1.23 18.44
CA LEU A 22 -10.63 1.70 17.40
C LEU A 22 -11.58 2.79 17.95
N GLY A 23 -11.69 3.88 17.20
CA GLY A 23 -12.56 5.01 17.56
C GLY A 23 -12.02 5.92 18.68
N SER A 24 -10.80 5.68 19.16
CA SER A 24 -10.19 6.46 20.25
C SER A 24 -9.15 7.48 19.79
N ALA A 25 -9.14 7.89 18.54
CA ALA A 25 -8.21 8.87 17.96
C ALA A 25 -8.28 10.23 18.68
N ARG A 26 -7.82 10.27 19.93
CA ARG A 26 -7.86 11.47 20.79
C ARG A 26 -6.57 12.27 20.76
N SER A 27 -5.48 11.72 20.23
CA SER A 27 -4.23 12.43 20.17
C SER A 27 -4.37 13.63 19.23
N ALA A 28 -3.85 14.79 19.62
CA ALA A 28 -3.84 15.98 18.78
C ALA A 28 -3.11 15.74 17.44
N TRP A 29 -2.12 14.87 17.47
CA TRP A 29 -1.35 14.48 16.29
C TRP A 29 -2.23 13.76 15.25
N VAL A 30 -3.01 12.74 15.65
CA VAL A 30 -3.90 12.02 14.73
C VAL A 30 -4.99 12.93 14.20
N ARG A 31 -5.58 13.77 15.05
CA ARG A 31 -6.60 14.74 14.63
C ARG A 31 -6.10 15.82 13.68
N SER A 32 -4.78 16.05 13.64
CA SER A 32 -4.19 17.04 12.71
C SER A 32 -4.20 16.60 11.26
N PHE A 33 -4.44 15.33 10.95
CA PHE A 33 -4.45 14.84 9.57
C PHE A 33 -5.71 15.18 8.78
N ALA A 34 -6.83 15.51 9.44
CA ALA A 34 -8.09 15.88 8.79
C ALA A 34 -8.50 14.87 7.69
N CYS A 35 -8.55 13.57 8.04
CA CYS A 35 -8.79 12.48 7.09
C CYS A 35 -10.24 11.97 7.11
N ASP A 36 -11.14 12.66 7.76
CA ASP A 36 -12.54 12.25 7.99
C ASP A 36 -13.38 12.20 6.70
N ASP A 37 -13.05 12.99 5.70
CA ASP A 37 -13.68 12.98 4.38
C ASP A 37 -13.02 12.01 3.37
N MET A 38 -11.92 11.36 3.76
CA MET A 38 -11.20 10.45 2.89
C MET A 38 -11.88 9.07 2.84
N ALA A 39 -11.89 8.49 1.64
CA ALA A 39 -12.37 7.13 1.39
C ALA A 39 -11.27 6.30 0.75
N VAL A 40 -10.81 5.26 1.44
CA VAL A 40 -9.67 4.43 1.04
C VAL A 40 -10.08 2.99 0.75
N LEU A 41 -9.54 2.41 -0.33
CA LEU A 41 -9.60 0.99 -0.62
C LEU A 41 -8.26 0.33 -0.27
N ILE A 42 -8.28 -0.68 0.58
CA ILE A 42 -7.10 -1.45 0.99
C ILE A 42 -6.98 -2.70 0.12
N VAL A 43 -5.85 -2.84 -0.57
CA VAL A 43 -5.51 -3.93 -1.50
C VAL A 43 -4.36 -4.76 -0.93
N CYS A 44 -4.53 -5.28 0.28
CA CYS A 44 -3.54 -6.15 0.89
C CYS A 44 -4.22 -7.17 1.82
N ARG A 45 -3.46 -8.12 2.36
CA ARG A 45 -4.01 -9.21 3.16
C ARG A 45 -3.35 -9.32 4.54
N GLY A 46 -3.98 -10.17 5.37
CA GLY A 46 -3.43 -10.60 6.66
C GLY A 46 -3.18 -9.46 7.64
N PRO A 47 -2.09 -9.52 8.40
CA PRO A 47 -1.77 -8.53 9.43
C PRO A 47 -1.67 -7.09 8.91
N ILE A 48 -1.15 -6.91 7.68
CA ILE A 48 -1.03 -5.58 7.06
C ILE A 48 -2.41 -4.97 6.81
N ARG A 49 -3.37 -5.76 6.32
CA ARG A 49 -4.75 -5.29 6.12
C ARG A 49 -5.37 -4.85 7.44
N LYS A 50 -5.21 -5.67 8.48
CA LYS A 50 -5.74 -5.35 9.80
C LYS A 50 -5.12 -4.06 10.35
N GLU A 51 -3.81 -3.94 10.34
CA GLU A 51 -3.11 -2.74 10.84
C GLU A 51 -3.52 -1.50 10.03
N ALA A 52 -3.63 -1.61 8.72
CA ALA A 52 -4.07 -0.50 7.87
C ALA A 52 -5.49 -0.03 8.22
N ILE A 53 -6.43 -0.97 8.43
CA ILE A 53 -7.80 -0.62 8.87
C ILE A 53 -7.75 0.15 10.19
N ASP A 54 -7.00 -0.36 11.17
CA ASP A 54 -6.91 0.24 12.50
C ASP A 54 -6.31 1.65 12.42
N VAL A 55 -5.21 1.81 11.68
CA VAL A 55 -4.53 3.11 11.51
C VAL A 55 -5.42 4.11 10.79
N PHE A 56 -6.03 3.74 9.66
CA PHE A 56 -6.89 4.66 8.92
C PHE A 56 -8.11 5.11 9.74
N ARG A 57 -8.68 4.21 10.53
CA ARG A 57 -9.78 4.58 11.44
C ARG A 57 -9.32 5.47 12.59
N GLU A 58 -8.14 5.23 13.16
CA GLU A 58 -7.53 6.12 14.13
C GLU A 58 -7.29 7.53 13.56
N MET A 59 -6.96 7.63 12.28
CA MET A 59 -6.81 8.90 11.55
C MET A 59 -8.16 9.58 11.23
N GLY A 60 -9.27 8.97 11.58
CA GLY A 60 -10.61 9.54 11.38
C GLY A 60 -11.31 9.09 10.09
N MET A 61 -10.69 8.26 9.26
CA MET A 61 -11.34 7.77 8.04
C MET A 61 -12.54 6.88 8.37
N THR A 62 -13.73 7.30 7.97
CA THR A 62 -14.97 6.55 8.20
C THR A 62 -15.30 5.58 7.07
N ARG A 63 -14.74 5.82 5.87
CA ARG A 63 -14.97 5.05 4.66
C ARG A 63 -13.72 4.26 4.28
N VAL A 64 -13.57 3.09 4.91
CA VAL A 64 -12.47 2.16 4.66
C VAL A 64 -13.05 0.92 4.00
N GLY A 65 -12.68 0.64 2.75
CA GLY A 65 -13.02 -0.58 2.03
C GLY A 65 -11.83 -1.53 1.95
N ILE A 66 -12.10 -2.79 1.75
CA ILE A 66 -11.07 -3.81 1.55
C ILE A 66 -11.38 -4.68 0.33
N LEU A 67 -10.35 -5.11 -0.36
CA LEU A 67 -10.44 -6.26 -1.25
C LEU A 67 -10.24 -7.55 -0.46
N LEU A 68 -11.03 -8.54 -0.78
CA LEU A 68 -10.95 -9.87 -0.20
C LEU A 68 -10.85 -10.89 -1.33
N SER A 69 -9.69 -11.53 -1.51
CA SER A 69 -9.56 -12.60 -2.47
C SER A 69 -10.23 -13.89 -1.97
N GLU A 70 -10.67 -14.73 -2.88
CA GLU A 70 -11.25 -16.03 -2.54
C GLU A 70 -10.30 -16.87 -1.70
N LYS A 71 -8.99 -16.77 -1.94
CA LYS A 71 -7.95 -17.50 -1.20
C LYS A 71 -7.79 -17.01 0.24
N ASP A 72 -8.06 -15.73 0.49
CA ASP A 72 -7.94 -15.11 1.83
C ASP A 72 -9.24 -15.15 2.62
N SER A 73 -10.36 -15.48 1.98
CA SER A 73 -11.64 -15.65 2.64
C SER A 73 -11.72 -16.95 3.45
N ILE A 74 -10.79 -17.87 3.21
CA ILE A 74 -10.67 -19.10 3.95
C ILE A 74 -9.90 -18.81 5.25
N GLY A 75 -10.59 -18.24 6.21
CA GLY A 75 -10.27 -18.52 7.59
C GLY A 75 -10.66 -19.97 7.92
N TYR A 76 -10.26 -20.46 9.08
CA TYR A 76 -10.77 -21.71 9.64
C TYR A 76 -12.27 -21.83 9.41
N PRO A 77 -12.80 -23.04 9.17
CA PRO A 77 -14.14 -23.27 8.59
C PRO A 77 -15.32 -22.58 9.25
N ARG A 78 -15.13 -21.72 10.23
CA ARG A 78 -16.18 -20.91 10.88
C ARG A 78 -15.70 -19.60 11.48
N ALA A 79 -14.46 -19.15 11.21
CA ALA A 79 -13.94 -17.91 11.75
C ALA A 79 -13.44 -17.00 10.63
N LEU A 80 -14.17 -15.95 10.36
CA LEU A 80 -13.70 -14.84 9.54
C LEU A 80 -12.42 -14.25 10.15
N SER A 81 -11.53 -13.75 9.30
CA SER A 81 -10.38 -12.95 9.75
C SER A 81 -10.86 -11.87 10.73
N PRO A 82 -10.10 -11.57 11.79
CA PRO A 82 -10.55 -10.64 12.83
C PRO A 82 -11.02 -9.29 12.31
N GLU A 83 -10.36 -8.75 11.29
CA GLU A 83 -10.72 -7.50 10.65
C GLU A 83 -12.10 -7.55 9.96
N LEU A 84 -12.49 -8.69 9.42
CA LEU A 84 -13.79 -8.83 8.75
C LEU A 84 -14.98 -8.81 9.72
N ARG A 85 -14.72 -9.09 11.00
CA ARG A 85 -15.76 -9.06 12.04
C ARG A 85 -16.20 -7.65 12.39
N VAL A 86 -15.37 -6.66 12.09
CA VAL A 86 -15.60 -5.24 12.43
C VAL A 86 -15.85 -4.37 11.20
N MET A 87 -15.78 -4.96 9.99
CA MET A 87 -16.08 -4.27 8.74
C MET A 87 -17.57 -4.36 8.41
N ASP A 88 -18.12 -3.26 7.89
CA ASP A 88 -19.43 -3.30 7.25
C ASP A 88 -19.32 -4.13 5.97
N PRO A 89 -20.16 -5.18 5.78
CA PRO A 89 -20.10 -6.03 4.59
C PRO A 89 -20.15 -5.30 3.26
N LYS A 90 -20.80 -4.14 3.18
CA LYS A 90 -20.85 -3.30 1.96
C LYS A 90 -19.49 -2.72 1.55
N HIS A 91 -18.50 -2.72 2.44
CA HIS A 91 -17.14 -2.27 2.21
C HIS A 91 -16.14 -3.43 2.06
N VAL A 92 -16.63 -4.66 1.96
CA VAL A 92 -15.83 -5.86 1.69
C VAL A 92 -16.09 -6.31 0.26
N HIS A 93 -15.12 -6.11 -0.63
CA HIS A 93 -15.27 -6.39 -2.06
C HIS A 93 -14.54 -7.67 -2.42
N ALA A 94 -15.29 -8.70 -2.78
CA ALA A 94 -14.75 -9.99 -3.17
C ALA A 94 -14.10 -9.90 -4.56
N VAL A 95 -12.89 -10.44 -4.68
CA VAL A 95 -12.15 -10.60 -5.92
C VAL A 95 -11.58 -12.00 -6.00
N ARG A 96 -11.37 -12.53 -7.20
CA ARG A 96 -10.79 -13.86 -7.40
C ARG A 96 -9.38 -13.96 -6.82
N ASP A 97 -8.57 -12.95 -7.10
CA ASP A 97 -7.19 -12.79 -6.63
C ASP A 97 -6.79 -11.31 -6.76
N TYR A 98 -5.60 -10.94 -6.27
CA TYR A 98 -5.14 -9.53 -6.30
C TYR A 98 -4.36 -9.17 -7.57
N THR A 99 -3.73 -10.11 -8.26
CA THR A 99 -2.73 -9.81 -9.29
C THR A 99 -2.99 -10.44 -10.65
N GLY A 100 -3.78 -11.52 -10.71
CA GLY A 100 -3.85 -12.39 -11.89
C GLY A 100 -2.56 -13.22 -12.08
N ALA A 101 -2.62 -14.27 -12.88
CA ALA A 101 -1.50 -15.13 -13.23
C ALA A 101 -0.86 -14.74 -14.57
N THR A 102 -1.62 -14.08 -15.45
CA THR A 102 -1.17 -13.60 -16.76
C THR A 102 -1.23 -12.08 -16.83
N LYS A 103 -0.64 -11.50 -17.88
CA LYS A 103 -0.72 -10.06 -18.12
C LYS A 103 -2.17 -9.60 -18.31
N ASP A 104 -2.96 -10.36 -19.05
CA ASP A 104 -4.35 -10.01 -19.35
C ASP A 104 -5.21 -10.09 -18.07
N GLU A 105 -5.04 -11.14 -17.26
CA GLU A 105 -5.70 -11.25 -15.97
C GLU A 105 -5.30 -10.11 -15.01
N ARG A 106 -4.04 -9.69 -15.05
CA ARG A 106 -3.58 -8.54 -14.26
C ARG A 106 -4.28 -7.26 -14.69
N LEU A 107 -4.38 -6.98 -15.97
CA LEU A 107 -5.12 -5.82 -16.49
C LEU A 107 -6.59 -5.89 -16.10
N GLU A 108 -7.20 -7.06 -16.18
CA GLU A 108 -8.58 -7.28 -15.73
C GLU A 108 -8.74 -6.97 -14.22
N ARG A 109 -7.79 -7.39 -13.36
CA ARG A 109 -7.81 -7.05 -11.93
C ARG A 109 -7.70 -5.55 -11.70
N ILE A 110 -6.83 -4.86 -12.44
CA ILE A 110 -6.70 -3.40 -12.37
C ILE A 110 -8.04 -2.73 -12.72
N GLN A 111 -8.68 -3.14 -13.80
CA GLN A 111 -9.98 -2.59 -14.19
C GLN A 111 -11.08 -2.88 -13.16
N GLN A 112 -11.07 -4.07 -12.57
CA GLN A 112 -12.00 -4.42 -11.49
C GLN A 112 -11.81 -3.53 -10.26
N MET A 113 -10.56 -3.26 -9.84
CA MET A 113 -10.26 -2.36 -8.73
C MET A 113 -10.71 -0.92 -9.02
N LEU A 114 -10.49 -0.44 -10.25
CA LEU A 114 -10.99 0.87 -10.69
C LEU A 114 -12.51 0.96 -10.64
N ALA A 115 -13.21 -0.08 -11.11
CA ALA A 115 -14.66 -0.13 -11.06
C ALA A 115 -15.18 -0.06 -9.62
N ILE A 116 -14.60 -0.83 -8.71
CA ILE A 116 -14.91 -0.78 -7.27
C ILE A 116 -14.66 0.61 -6.70
N CYS A 117 -13.52 1.24 -7.03
CA CYS A 117 -13.23 2.59 -6.56
C CYS A 117 -14.28 3.60 -7.02
N ARG A 118 -14.69 3.55 -8.28
CA ARG A 118 -15.69 4.45 -8.86
C ARG A 118 -17.08 4.22 -8.27
N GLU A 119 -17.51 2.96 -8.20
CA GLU A 119 -18.83 2.58 -7.71
C GLU A 119 -19.03 2.97 -6.23
N HIS A 120 -18.00 2.76 -5.41
CA HIS A 120 -18.07 3.00 -3.96
C HIS A 120 -17.43 4.33 -3.53
N GLY A 121 -16.92 5.12 -4.48
CA GLY A 121 -16.36 6.44 -4.22
C GLY A 121 -15.05 6.42 -3.42
N TYR A 122 -14.23 5.38 -3.57
CA TYR A 122 -12.89 5.38 -3.02
C TYR A 122 -11.96 6.24 -3.85
N ARG A 123 -11.40 7.25 -3.25
CA ARG A 123 -10.46 8.19 -3.90
C ARG A 123 -9.00 7.88 -3.60
N TYR A 124 -8.74 7.00 -2.66
CA TYR A 124 -7.42 6.60 -2.22
C TYR A 124 -7.31 5.08 -2.26
N VAL A 125 -6.13 4.58 -2.67
CA VAL A 125 -5.82 3.15 -2.69
C VAL A 125 -4.53 2.90 -1.92
N PHE A 126 -4.55 1.93 -1.01
CA PHE A 126 -3.40 1.47 -0.25
C PHE A 126 -3.15 0.00 -0.51
N ALA A 127 -2.00 -0.35 -1.08
CA ALA A 127 -1.64 -1.73 -1.42
C ALA A 127 -0.70 -2.41 -0.42
N GLY A 128 -0.26 -1.70 0.62
CA GLY A 128 0.68 -2.24 1.60
C GLY A 128 2.04 -2.54 0.98
N TYR A 129 2.47 -3.79 1.05
CA TYR A 129 3.65 -4.31 0.36
C TYR A 129 3.29 -5.58 -0.44
N GLY A 130 4.07 -5.87 -1.47
CA GLY A 130 3.81 -7.01 -2.36
C GLY A 130 2.59 -6.80 -3.26
N PHE A 131 2.10 -7.88 -3.88
CA PHE A 131 0.99 -7.83 -4.86
C PHE A 131 1.15 -6.69 -5.88
N MET A 132 0.23 -5.73 -5.87
CA MET A 132 0.20 -4.57 -6.76
C MET A 132 0.95 -3.34 -6.21
N ALA A 133 1.57 -3.43 -5.02
CA ALA A 133 2.22 -2.30 -4.36
C ALA A 133 3.41 -1.72 -5.16
N GLU A 134 4.10 -2.58 -5.92
CA GLU A 134 5.25 -2.22 -6.76
C GLU A 134 4.91 -2.26 -8.26
N ASP A 135 3.64 -2.30 -8.62
CA ASP A 135 3.19 -2.35 -10.00
C ASP A 135 2.99 -0.93 -10.56
N ALA A 136 3.99 -0.43 -11.28
CA ALA A 136 3.95 0.91 -11.86
C ALA A 136 2.82 1.10 -12.89
N GLU A 137 2.32 0.04 -13.54
CA GLU A 137 1.19 0.11 -14.47
C GLU A 137 -0.13 0.29 -13.69
N PHE A 138 -0.28 -0.43 -12.59
CA PHE A 138 -1.40 -0.24 -11.68
C PHE A 138 -1.46 1.19 -11.14
N VAL A 139 -0.34 1.67 -10.59
CA VAL A 139 -0.28 3.02 -10.02
C VAL A 139 -0.55 4.08 -11.10
N ARG A 140 0.04 3.96 -12.29
CA ARG A 140 -0.25 4.87 -13.41
C ARG A 140 -1.74 4.88 -13.78
N THR A 141 -2.37 3.71 -13.81
CA THR A 141 -3.79 3.61 -14.15
C THR A 141 -4.70 4.26 -13.09
N LEU A 142 -4.32 4.18 -11.81
CA LEU A 142 -5.00 4.91 -10.74
C LEU A 142 -4.82 6.43 -10.91
N GLU A 143 -3.59 6.89 -11.16
CA GLU A 143 -3.26 8.30 -11.37
C GLU A 143 -4.06 8.89 -12.54
N GLU A 144 -4.13 8.19 -13.68
CA GLU A 144 -4.92 8.58 -14.86
C GLU A 144 -6.43 8.65 -14.57
N ALA A 145 -6.91 7.83 -13.63
CA ALA A 145 -8.30 7.84 -13.17
C ALA A 145 -8.59 8.89 -12.08
N GLY A 146 -7.59 9.66 -11.65
CA GLY A 146 -7.72 10.64 -10.57
C GLY A 146 -7.84 10.01 -9.18
N ILE A 147 -7.38 8.77 -9.02
CA ILE A 147 -7.34 8.04 -7.76
C ILE A 147 -5.93 8.12 -7.20
N VAL A 148 -5.80 8.53 -5.94
CA VAL A 148 -4.51 8.69 -5.29
C VAL A 148 -4.01 7.34 -4.76
N PHE A 149 -2.83 6.92 -5.21
CA PHE A 149 -2.13 5.79 -4.61
C PHE A 149 -1.37 6.25 -3.36
N ILE A 150 -1.62 5.59 -2.23
CA ILE A 150 -0.88 5.86 -0.98
C ILE A 150 0.44 5.10 -1.04
N GLY A 151 1.45 5.74 -1.64
CA GLY A 151 2.75 5.16 -1.91
C GLY A 151 3.51 5.97 -2.97
N PRO A 152 4.64 5.45 -3.47
CA PRO A 152 5.39 6.10 -4.55
C PRO A 152 4.56 6.18 -5.83
N GLY A 153 4.62 7.32 -6.53
CA GLY A 153 3.99 7.48 -7.84
C GLY A 153 4.57 6.55 -8.91
N SER A 154 3.85 6.34 -10.00
CA SER A 154 4.23 5.40 -11.08
C SER A 154 5.58 5.72 -11.71
N HIS A 155 5.93 7.01 -11.83
CA HIS A 155 7.25 7.45 -12.29
C HIS A 155 8.36 6.99 -11.34
N THR A 156 8.18 7.23 -10.04
CA THR A 156 9.15 6.82 -9.01
C THR A 156 9.30 5.31 -8.95
N GLN A 157 8.21 4.56 -9.06
CA GLN A 157 8.26 3.10 -9.09
C GLN A 157 9.04 2.56 -10.29
N ARG A 158 8.88 3.16 -11.47
CA ARG A 158 9.69 2.78 -12.65
C ARG A 158 11.16 3.12 -12.47
N ALA A 159 11.47 4.30 -11.95
CA ALA A 159 12.85 4.75 -11.77
C ALA A 159 13.60 3.95 -10.68
N ALA A 160 12.90 3.50 -9.63
CA ALA A 160 13.50 2.80 -8.49
C ALA A 160 13.29 1.26 -8.53
N GLY A 161 12.32 0.76 -9.28
CA GLY A 161 11.95 -0.65 -9.29
C GLY A 161 12.96 -1.55 -10.01
N ALA A 162 13.60 -1.08 -11.07
CA ALA A 162 14.68 -1.78 -11.73
C ALA A 162 15.99 -1.45 -11.01
N LYS A 163 16.72 -2.48 -10.55
CA LYS A 163 17.95 -2.32 -9.74
C LYS A 163 19.04 -1.48 -10.45
N ASP A 164 19.15 -1.61 -11.73
CA ASP A 164 20.11 -0.85 -12.56
C ASP A 164 19.64 0.60 -12.77
N GLU A 165 18.34 0.85 -12.94
CA GLU A 165 17.79 2.21 -12.97
C GLU A 165 17.95 2.92 -11.61
N ALA A 166 17.63 2.23 -10.52
CA ALA A 166 17.83 2.75 -9.17
C ALA A 166 19.30 3.13 -8.94
N LYS A 167 20.22 2.29 -9.41
CA LYS A 167 21.66 2.53 -9.33
C LYS A 167 22.12 3.73 -10.15
N ARG A 168 21.62 3.87 -11.38
CA ARG A 168 21.87 5.05 -12.22
C ARG A 168 21.35 6.33 -11.57
N THR A 169 20.15 6.28 -11.05
CA THR A 169 19.53 7.42 -10.33
C THR A 169 20.34 7.80 -9.10
N ALA A 170 20.81 6.83 -8.32
CA ALA A 170 21.66 7.09 -7.15
C ALA A 170 22.98 7.76 -7.55
N ILE A 171 23.67 7.24 -8.55
CA ILE A 171 24.92 7.81 -9.06
C ILE A 171 24.70 9.24 -9.57
N ALA A 172 23.63 9.50 -10.31
CA ALA A 172 23.29 10.83 -10.83
C ALA A 172 22.99 11.86 -9.73
N ASN A 173 22.69 11.40 -8.51
CA ASN A 173 22.46 12.24 -7.32
C ASN A 173 23.59 12.14 -6.28
N ASP A 174 24.81 11.76 -6.69
CA ASP A 174 26.00 11.63 -5.85
C ASP A 174 25.81 10.69 -4.64
N VAL A 175 24.91 9.69 -4.75
CA VAL A 175 24.71 8.68 -3.72
C VAL A 175 25.59 7.49 -4.00
N SER A 176 26.37 7.06 -3.00
CA SER A 176 27.25 5.88 -3.09
C SER A 176 26.44 4.62 -3.35
N VAL A 177 26.91 3.81 -4.29
CA VAL A 177 26.32 2.53 -4.62
C VAL A 177 27.33 1.38 -4.48
N THR A 178 26.83 0.19 -4.16
CA THR A 178 27.70 -1.00 -4.14
C THR A 178 28.27 -1.28 -5.52
N PRO A 179 29.56 -1.65 -5.62
CA PRO A 179 30.15 -2.09 -6.89
C PRO A 179 29.35 -3.25 -7.51
N GLY A 180 29.24 -3.26 -8.82
CA GLY A 180 28.53 -4.32 -9.53
C GLY A 180 28.42 -4.03 -11.02
N VAL A 181 28.00 -5.04 -11.76
CA VAL A 181 27.80 -4.94 -13.21
C VAL A 181 26.38 -4.46 -13.49
N ASN A 182 26.25 -3.37 -14.22
CA ASN A 182 24.96 -2.90 -14.73
C ASN A 182 24.57 -3.80 -15.91
N ASP A 183 23.27 -4.04 -16.09
CA ASP A 183 22.70 -4.85 -17.17
C ASP A 183 23.26 -6.30 -17.24
N ALA A 184 23.53 -6.89 -16.06
CA ALA A 184 24.12 -8.23 -15.98
C ALA A 184 23.32 -9.29 -16.76
N ALA A 185 22.00 -9.21 -16.74
CA ALA A 185 21.13 -10.13 -17.48
C ALA A 185 21.27 -9.95 -19.00
N ALA A 186 21.29 -8.71 -19.49
CA ALA A 186 21.49 -8.42 -20.91
C ALA A 186 22.86 -8.87 -21.39
N ARG A 187 23.91 -8.62 -20.63
CA ARG A 187 25.30 -9.07 -20.96
C ARG A 187 25.43 -10.58 -20.97
N THR A 188 24.74 -11.30 -20.09
CA THR A 188 24.73 -12.77 -20.08
C THR A 188 24.06 -13.35 -21.34
N LEU A 189 23.01 -12.70 -21.83
CA LEU A 189 22.31 -13.09 -23.06
C LEU A 189 23.13 -12.80 -24.31
N MET A 190 23.91 -11.72 -24.32
CA MET A 190 24.77 -11.35 -25.45
C MET A 190 26.07 -12.15 -25.51
N ALA A 191 26.45 -12.81 -24.41
CA ALA A 191 27.67 -13.65 -24.33
C ALA A 191 27.42 -15.12 -24.70
N LYS A 192 26.21 -15.50 -25.05
CA LYS A 192 25.82 -16.80 -25.60
C LYS A 192 25.63 -16.72 -27.11
#